data_4019e01f8a3410b4689be61a0b7016fe
#
_entry.id   4019e01f8a3410b4689be61a0b7016fe
#
_cell.length_a   1.000
_cell.length_b   1.000
_cell.length_c   1.000
_cell.angle_alpha   90.00
_cell.angle_beta   90.00
_cell.angle_gamma   90.00
#
_symmetry.space_group_name_H-M   'P 1'
#
loop_
_entity.id
_entity.type
_entity.pdbx_description
1 polymer ?
#
loop_
_entity_poly.entity_id
_entity_poly.type
_entity_poly.pdbx_seq_one_letter_code
_entity_poly.pdbx_strand_id
1 'polypeptide(L)'
;MVGPDYPPGVKVPEVRMYTGYGMNGTIVKPPYSTLTAYDLNSGTIKWQVPAGGDDARASAEGARDTGYISQRTGIITTSTGLLFHAGGDGKLRVYDAESGKVLSTVALPAGSRGIPAMYDVDGRQFFVVNATSPIVAARGRGAAPSAPAPLARAYVAFALPQK
;
A
#
# COMPACT_ATOMS: atom_id res chain seq x y z
N MET A 1 -13.84 12.41 -13.91
CA MET A 1 -14.08 13.37 -12.80
C MET A 1 -13.99 14.75 -13.41
N VAL A 2 -15.11 15.47 -13.48
CA VAL A 2 -15.12 16.85 -13.98
C VAL A 2 -14.62 17.71 -12.82
N GLY A 3 -13.52 18.42 -13.02
CA GLY A 3 -13.02 19.36 -12.02
C GLY A 3 -13.98 20.55 -11.82
N PRO A 4 -13.81 21.32 -10.74
CA PRO A 4 -14.61 22.51 -10.52
C PRO A 4 -14.50 23.48 -11.70
N ASP A 5 -15.59 24.15 -12.01
CA ASP A 5 -15.61 25.17 -13.05
C ASP A 5 -14.67 26.33 -12.67
N TYR A 6 -13.96 26.82 -13.67
CA TYR A 6 -13.12 27.98 -13.50
C TYR A 6 -13.96 29.26 -13.46
N PRO A 7 -13.58 30.27 -12.68
CA PRO A 7 -14.26 31.56 -12.66
C PRO A 7 -14.35 32.19 -14.07
N PRO A 8 -15.40 32.96 -14.36
CA PRO A 8 -15.53 33.67 -15.64
C PRO A 8 -14.28 34.52 -15.94
N GLY A 9 -13.79 34.44 -17.17
CA GLY A 9 -12.61 35.20 -17.62
C GLY A 9 -11.25 34.52 -17.37
N VAL A 10 -11.22 33.38 -16.69
CA VAL A 10 -9.99 32.61 -16.50
C VAL A 10 -9.79 31.67 -17.68
N LYS A 11 -8.60 31.74 -18.32
CA LYS A 11 -8.24 30.80 -19.39
C LYS A 11 -8.09 29.40 -18.79
N VAL A 12 -8.97 28.50 -19.23
CA VAL A 12 -8.96 27.12 -18.77
C VAL A 12 -7.70 26.42 -19.32
N PRO A 13 -6.85 25.79 -18.48
CA PRO A 13 -5.73 25.00 -18.97
C PRO A 13 -6.23 23.76 -19.73
N GLU A 14 -5.46 23.38 -20.75
CA GLU A 14 -5.76 22.23 -21.63
C GLU A 14 -5.90 20.91 -20.84
N VAL A 15 -5.15 20.79 -19.76
CA VAL A 15 -5.23 19.67 -18.81
C VAL A 15 -5.81 20.17 -17.49
N ARG A 16 -7.08 19.86 -17.23
CA ARG A 16 -7.81 20.24 -16.01
C ARG A 16 -7.47 19.40 -14.77
N MET A 17 -6.43 18.61 -14.80
CA MET A 17 -6.04 17.80 -13.65
C MET A 17 -4.91 18.46 -12.87
N TYR A 18 -5.16 18.71 -11.60
CA TYR A 18 -4.13 19.02 -10.63
C TYR A 18 -3.26 17.77 -10.43
N THR A 19 -2.21 17.65 -11.19
CA THR A 19 -1.26 16.52 -11.09
C THR A 19 -0.14 16.79 -10.09
N GLY A 20 -0.37 17.65 -9.15
CA GLY A 20 0.62 18.15 -8.19
C GLY A 20 1.31 19.41 -8.69
N TYR A 21 2.07 20.04 -7.82
CA TYR A 21 2.71 21.34 -8.03
C TYR A 21 3.91 21.33 -8.99
N GLY A 22 4.01 20.38 -9.92
CA GLY A 22 5.13 20.33 -10.84
C GLY A 22 6.50 20.09 -10.18
N MET A 23 6.52 19.80 -8.90
CA MET A 23 7.75 19.61 -8.13
C MET A 23 8.38 18.26 -8.42
N ASN A 24 9.67 18.27 -8.70
CA ASN A 24 10.47 17.06 -8.82
C ASN A 24 10.77 16.53 -7.41
N GLY A 25 9.86 15.73 -6.85
CA GLY A 25 10.07 15.12 -5.55
C GLY A 25 8.84 15.18 -4.64
N THR A 26 8.95 14.58 -3.50
CA THR A 26 8.01 14.68 -2.40
C THR A 26 8.42 15.85 -1.50
N ILE A 27 7.45 16.69 -1.12
CA ILE A 27 7.68 17.81 -0.19
C ILE A 27 7.99 17.30 1.21
N VAL A 28 7.42 16.15 1.55
CA VAL A 28 7.55 15.52 2.86
C VAL A 28 8.67 14.49 2.83
N LYS A 29 9.49 14.48 3.88
CA LYS A 29 10.51 13.44 4.06
C LYS A 29 9.84 12.09 4.40
N PRO A 30 10.45 10.94 4.02
CA PRO A 30 9.96 9.65 4.46
C PRO A 30 9.92 9.53 6.01
N PRO A 31 9.07 8.65 6.57
CA PRO A 31 8.23 7.70 5.85
C PRO A 31 6.97 8.32 5.23
N TYR A 32 6.63 7.91 4.00
CA TYR A 32 5.47 8.42 3.25
C TYR A 32 4.15 7.78 3.68
N SER A 33 4.20 6.60 4.23
CA SER A 33 3.07 5.91 4.84
C SER A 33 3.54 5.09 6.04
N THR A 34 2.69 5.00 7.05
CA THR A 34 2.99 4.28 8.28
C THR A 34 1.82 3.40 8.70
N LEU A 35 2.14 2.29 9.35
CA LEU A 35 1.25 1.59 10.25
C LEU A 35 1.51 2.12 11.65
N THR A 36 0.45 2.53 12.33
CA THR A 36 0.56 3.10 13.67
C THR A 36 -0.42 2.39 14.60
N ALA A 37 0.09 1.86 15.69
CA ALA A 37 -0.73 1.34 16.78
C ALA A 37 -0.84 2.36 17.91
N TYR A 38 -2.05 2.52 18.40
CA TYR A 38 -2.37 3.38 19.53
C TYR A 38 -2.77 2.54 20.74
N ASP A 39 -2.28 2.90 21.89
CA ASP A 39 -2.85 2.45 23.16
C ASP A 39 -4.09 3.31 23.46
N LEU A 40 -5.27 2.70 23.38
CA LEU A 40 -6.54 3.41 23.59
C LEU A 40 -6.79 3.78 25.05
N ASN A 41 -6.09 3.16 26.00
CA ASN A 41 -6.24 3.50 27.42
C ASN A 41 -5.48 4.79 27.76
N SER A 42 -4.29 4.96 27.17
CA SER A 42 -3.44 6.12 27.42
C SER A 42 -3.52 7.19 26.34
N GLY A 43 -4.08 6.87 25.16
CA GLY A 43 -4.11 7.75 23.99
C GLY A 43 -2.75 7.97 23.34
N THR A 44 -1.76 7.13 23.65
CA THR A 44 -0.40 7.27 23.14
C THR A 44 -0.11 6.31 21.96
N ILE A 45 0.88 6.67 21.15
CA ILE A 45 1.39 5.77 20.11
C ILE A 45 2.20 4.66 20.80
N LYS A 46 1.80 3.42 20.58
CA LYS A 46 2.49 2.23 21.06
C LYS A 46 3.69 1.90 20.18
N TRP A 47 3.50 1.91 18.88
CA TRP A 47 4.55 1.78 17.89
C TRP A 47 4.12 2.40 16.54
N GLN A 48 5.09 2.73 15.72
CA GLN A 48 4.89 3.21 14.37
C GLN A 48 5.99 2.68 13.48
N VAL A 49 5.61 2.06 12.34
CA VAL A 49 6.55 1.51 11.37
C VAL A 49 6.15 1.93 9.95
N PRO A 50 7.09 1.99 8.99
CA PRO A 50 6.77 2.24 7.60
C PRO A 50 5.81 1.19 7.05
N ALA A 51 4.79 1.61 6.30
CA ALA A 51 3.82 0.72 5.70
C ALA A 51 4.23 0.36 4.27
N GLY A 52 4.33 -0.95 3.98
CA GLY A 52 4.70 -1.45 2.67
C GLY A 52 6.21 -1.42 2.42
N GLY A 53 6.58 -1.39 1.14
CA GLY A 53 7.98 -1.36 0.72
C GLY A 53 8.52 0.05 0.57
N ASP A 54 9.81 0.12 0.29
CA ASP A 54 10.46 1.38 -0.01
C ASP A 54 9.99 1.98 -1.34
N ASP A 55 9.87 3.28 -1.37
CA ASP A 55 9.71 4.02 -2.61
C ASP A 55 11.01 3.97 -3.41
N ALA A 56 10.95 3.52 -4.66
CA ALA A 56 12.16 3.27 -5.44
C ALA A 56 12.95 4.56 -5.75
N ARG A 57 12.27 5.72 -5.84
CA ARG A 57 12.98 6.98 -6.06
C ARG A 57 13.76 7.39 -4.82
N ALA A 58 13.11 7.33 -3.66
CA ALA A 58 13.76 7.62 -2.40
C ALA A 58 14.90 6.62 -2.12
N SER A 59 14.71 5.36 -2.49
CA SER A 59 15.75 4.32 -2.39
C SER A 59 16.93 4.58 -3.32
N ALA A 60 16.69 5.11 -4.53
CA ALA A 60 17.75 5.53 -5.45
C ALA A 60 18.56 6.71 -4.89
N GLU A 61 17.96 7.52 -4.04
CA GLU A 61 18.61 8.61 -3.31
C GLU A 61 19.20 8.14 -1.95
N GLY A 62 19.20 6.83 -1.68
CA GLY A 62 19.76 6.20 -0.50
C GLY A 62 18.83 6.11 0.72
N ALA A 63 17.58 6.55 0.59
CA ALA A 63 16.62 6.44 1.69
C ALA A 63 16.14 4.99 1.86
N ARG A 64 15.92 4.59 3.09
CA ARG A 64 15.37 3.28 3.48
C ARG A 64 14.17 3.48 4.39
N ASP A 65 13.37 2.43 4.56
CA ASP A 65 12.18 2.45 5.43
C ASP A 65 11.24 3.60 5.08
N THR A 66 11.07 3.85 3.78
CA THR A 66 10.33 5.01 3.29
C THR A 66 8.83 4.82 3.36
N GLY A 67 8.35 3.59 3.44
CA GLY A 67 6.95 3.29 3.21
C GLY A 67 6.51 3.55 1.77
N TYR A 68 5.40 2.98 1.37
CA TYR A 68 4.89 3.07 0.01
C TYR A 68 4.00 4.31 -0.15
N ILE A 69 4.30 5.21 -1.08
CA ILE A 69 3.66 6.54 -1.22
C ILE A 69 2.13 6.48 -1.42
N SER A 70 1.60 5.45 -2.03
CA SER A 70 0.18 5.39 -2.38
C SER A 70 -0.48 4.13 -1.82
N GLN A 71 -0.73 4.10 -0.54
CA GLN A 71 -1.46 3.01 0.09
C GLN A 71 -2.97 3.22 -0.07
N ARG A 72 -3.63 2.24 -0.67
CA ARG A 72 -5.09 2.13 -0.73
C ARG A 72 -5.49 0.71 -0.37
N THR A 73 -4.99 0.24 0.76
CA THR A 73 -5.16 -1.14 1.22
C THR A 73 -5.69 -1.15 2.63
N GLY A 74 -6.52 -2.14 2.96
CA GLY A 74 -6.92 -2.41 4.31
C GLY A 74 -5.93 -3.31 5.03
N ILE A 75 -6.10 -3.39 6.33
CA ILE A 75 -5.38 -4.32 7.21
C ILE A 75 -6.38 -5.23 7.91
N ILE A 76 -5.94 -6.43 8.26
CA ILE A 76 -6.69 -7.33 9.15
C ILE A 76 -5.81 -7.65 10.34
N THR A 77 -6.39 -7.53 11.53
CA THR A 77 -5.79 -8.00 12.78
C THR A 77 -6.52 -9.24 13.28
N THR A 78 -5.78 -10.17 13.86
CA THR A 78 -6.33 -11.38 14.48
C THR A 78 -6.23 -11.32 16.00
N SER A 79 -7.08 -12.08 16.67
CA SER A 79 -7.02 -12.25 18.13
C SER A 79 -5.71 -12.90 18.60
N THR A 80 -4.98 -13.55 17.71
CA THR A 80 -3.68 -14.16 17.98
C THR A 80 -2.51 -13.18 17.88
N GLY A 81 -2.78 -11.89 17.66
CA GLY A 81 -1.75 -10.85 17.62
C GLY A 81 -1.02 -10.72 16.27
N LEU A 82 -1.62 -11.20 15.19
CA LEU A 82 -1.08 -10.99 13.85
C LEU A 82 -1.79 -9.85 13.14
N LEU A 83 -1.04 -9.06 12.38
CA LEU A 83 -1.55 -8.02 11.50
C LEU A 83 -1.12 -8.32 10.06
N PHE A 84 -2.09 -8.40 9.16
CA PHE A 84 -1.90 -8.67 7.75
C PHE A 84 -2.07 -7.39 6.94
N HIS A 85 -1.10 -7.08 6.09
CA HIS A 85 -1.12 -5.93 5.20
C HIS A 85 -0.59 -6.31 3.81
N ALA A 86 -1.44 -6.19 2.81
CA ALA A 86 -1.08 -6.44 1.42
C ALA A 86 -0.86 -5.11 0.70
N GLY A 87 0.31 -4.90 0.14
CA GLY A 87 0.73 -3.63 -0.44
C GLY A 87 0.58 -3.56 -1.97
N GLY A 88 0.55 -2.34 -2.49
CA GLY A 88 0.63 -2.08 -3.92
C GLY A 88 1.97 -2.47 -4.55
N ASP A 89 2.97 -2.76 -3.72
CA ASP A 89 4.28 -3.29 -4.11
C ASP A 89 4.27 -4.80 -4.41
N GLY A 90 3.10 -5.45 -4.40
CA GLY A 90 2.96 -6.88 -4.68
C GLY A 90 3.48 -7.77 -3.56
N LYS A 91 3.40 -7.33 -2.33
CA LYS A 91 3.81 -8.12 -1.17
C LYS A 91 2.73 -8.12 -0.10
N LEU A 92 2.45 -9.30 0.45
CA LEU A 92 1.72 -9.48 1.68
C LEU A 92 2.74 -9.55 2.82
N ARG A 93 2.58 -8.69 3.82
CA ARG A 93 3.38 -8.69 5.03
C ARG A 93 2.53 -9.07 6.22
N VAL A 94 3.09 -9.90 7.07
CA VAL A 94 2.53 -10.27 8.36
C VAL A 94 3.36 -9.62 9.44
N TYR A 95 2.74 -8.85 10.29
CA TYR A 95 3.37 -8.14 11.40
C TYR A 95 2.92 -8.74 12.73
N ASP A 96 3.78 -8.65 13.70
CA ASP A 96 3.40 -8.78 15.10
C ASP A 96 2.62 -7.53 15.52
N ALA A 97 1.38 -7.70 15.94
CA ALA A 97 0.50 -6.57 16.26
C ALA A 97 0.93 -5.83 17.55
N GLU A 98 1.72 -6.48 18.40
CA GLU A 98 2.20 -5.90 19.65
C GLU A 98 3.40 -4.96 19.44
N SER A 99 4.28 -5.29 18.51
CA SER A 99 5.56 -4.59 18.29
C SER A 99 5.69 -3.91 16.92
N GLY A 100 4.81 -4.23 15.96
CA GLY A 100 4.95 -3.77 14.57
C GLY A 100 6.07 -4.46 13.78
N LYS A 101 6.73 -5.47 14.35
CA LYS A 101 7.80 -6.23 13.68
C LYS A 101 7.25 -7.07 12.54
N VAL A 102 7.90 -7.02 11.37
CA VAL A 102 7.57 -7.91 10.26
C VAL A 102 8.01 -9.34 10.59
N LEU A 103 7.05 -10.26 10.62
CA LEU A 103 7.28 -11.68 10.87
C LEU A 103 7.47 -12.47 9.58
N SER A 104 6.75 -12.10 8.52
CA SER A 104 6.81 -12.78 7.24
C SER A 104 6.47 -11.85 6.09
N THR A 105 7.00 -12.15 4.91
CA THR A 105 6.69 -11.44 3.67
C THR A 105 6.50 -12.45 2.55
N VAL A 106 5.36 -12.39 1.87
CA VAL A 106 5.01 -13.28 0.76
C VAL A 106 4.78 -12.44 -0.50
N ALA A 107 5.36 -12.87 -1.62
CA ALA A 107 5.11 -12.22 -2.90
C ALA A 107 3.71 -12.52 -3.43
N LEU A 108 3.06 -11.49 -3.97
CA LEU A 108 1.79 -11.59 -4.68
C LEU A 108 2.02 -11.45 -6.18
N PRO A 109 1.17 -12.04 -7.04
CA PRO A 109 1.32 -11.95 -8.50
C PRO A 109 1.09 -10.53 -9.04
N ALA A 110 0.46 -9.66 -8.28
CA ALA A 110 0.24 -8.26 -8.61
C ALA A 110 0.10 -7.42 -7.34
N GLY A 111 0.08 -6.10 -7.48
CA GLY A 111 -0.17 -5.19 -6.37
C GLY A 111 -1.60 -5.33 -5.84
N SER A 112 -1.76 -5.20 -4.54
CA SER A 112 -3.06 -5.18 -3.87
C SER A 112 -3.54 -3.74 -3.70
N ARG A 113 -4.83 -3.53 -4.00
CA ARG A 113 -5.55 -2.28 -3.69
C ARG A 113 -6.96 -2.66 -3.26
N GLY A 114 -7.21 -2.63 -1.99
CA GLY A 114 -8.50 -3.02 -1.43
C GLY A 114 -8.38 -3.55 -0.02
N ILE A 115 -9.49 -3.97 0.51
CA ILE A 115 -9.57 -4.54 1.84
C ILE A 115 -9.49 -6.06 1.69
N PRO A 116 -8.54 -6.74 2.37
CA PRO A 116 -8.51 -8.19 2.42
C PRO A 116 -9.71 -8.73 3.22
N ALA A 117 -9.99 -10.01 3.07
CA ALA A 117 -11.01 -10.71 3.84
C ALA A 117 -10.41 -11.92 4.55
N MET A 118 -10.91 -12.21 5.74
CA MET A 118 -10.60 -13.43 6.49
C MET A 118 -11.89 -14.10 6.88
N TYR A 119 -11.96 -15.41 6.69
CA TYR A 119 -13.15 -16.20 6.99
C TYR A 119 -12.76 -17.65 7.33
N ASP A 120 -13.68 -18.37 7.94
CA ASP A 120 -13.54 -19.78 8.29
C ASP A 120 -14.53 -20.62 7.48
N VAL A 121 -14.09 -21.77 7.01
CA VAL A 121 -14.94 -22.79 6.38
C VAL A 121 -14.54 -24.14 6.97
N ASP A 122 -15.46 -24.80 7.61
CA ASP A 122 -15.29 -26.12 8.23
C ASP A 122 -14.07 -26.17 9.18
N GLY A 123 -13.89 -25.13 9.99
CA GLY A 123 -12.78 -25.03 10.94
C GLY A 123 -11.42 -24.72 10.30
N ARG A 124 -11.40 -24.38 9.02
CA ARG A 124 -10.21 -23.96 8.30
C ARG A 124 -10.27 -22.48 7.98
N GLN A 125 -9.29 -21.72 8.48
CA GLN A 125 -9.21 -20.29 8.24
C GLN A 125 -8.58 -19.99 6.87
N PHE A 126 -9.22 -19.06 6.17
CA PHE A 126 -8.76 -18.52 4.89
C PHE A 126 -8.53 -17.03 4.99
N PHE A 127 -7.47 -16.57 4.35
CA PHE A 127 -7.17 -15.16 4.13
C PHE A 127 -7.17 -14.89 2.63
N VAL A 128 -7.99 -13.95 2.17
CA VAL A 128 -8.12 -13.61 0.75
C VAL A 128 -7.73 -12.16 0.51
N VAL A 129 -6.91 -11.95 -0.50
CA VAL A 129 -6.47 -10.64 -0.93
C VAL A 129 -6.60 -10.50 -2.44
N ASN A 130 -6.97 -9.32 -2.91
CA ASN A 130 -6.92 -9.04 -4.33
C ASN A 130 -5.48 -8.76 -4.78
N ALA A 131 -5.13 -9.24 -5.96
CA ALA A 131 -3.86 -8.97 -6.64
C ALA A 131 -4.18 -8.52 -8.06
N THR A 132 -4.68 -7.30 -8.21
CA THR A 132 -5.30 -6.83 -9.46
C THR A 132 -4.69 -5.54 -10.01
N SER A 133 -3.80 -4.93 -9.25
CA SER A 133 -3.16 -3.67 -9.62
C SER A 133 -1.75 -3.90 -10.16
N PRO A 134 -1.28 -3.09 -11.12
CA PRO A 134 0.11 -3.11 -11.50
C PRO A 134 0.99 -2.95 -10.26
N ILE A 135 2.02 -3.77 -10.16
CA ILE A 135 3.10 -3.49 -9.21
C ILE A 135 3.73 -2.20 -9.70
N VAL A 136 3.45 -1.11 -9.02
CA VAL A 136 4.05 0.17 -9.34
C VAL A 136 5.47 0.13 -8.77
N ALA A 137 6.40 -0.37 -9.57
CA ALA A 137 7.78 0.06 -9.41
C ALA A 137 7.77 1.59 -9.51
N ALA A 138 8.38 2.29 -8.56
CA ALA A 138 8.33 3.73 -8.50
C ALA A 138 8.69 4.31 -9.87
N ARG A 139 7.71 4.91 -10.50
CA ARG A 139 7.92 5.59 -11.76
C ARG A 139 8.50 6.94 -11.43
N GLY A 140 9.78 7.12 -11.71
CA GLY A 140 10.33 8.44 -11.88
C GLY A 140 9.47 9.22 -12.88
N ARG A 141 9.08 10.44 -12.55
CA ARG A 141 8.38 11.34 -13.48
C ARG A 141 9.24 11.46 -14.74
N GLY A 142 8.72 11.05 -15.90
CA GLY A 142 9.43 11.06 -17.18
C GLY A 142 9.83 9.69 -17.75
N ALA A 143 9.63 8.60 -17.01
CA ALA A 143 9.76 7.29 -17.62
C ALA A 143 8.58 7.06 -18.58
N ALA A 144 8.90 6.82 -19.85
CA ALA A 144 7.91 6.38 -20.82
C ALA A 144 7.11 5.19 -20.26
N PRO A 145 5.80 5.10 -20.53
CA PRO A 145 5.04 3.94 -20.11
C PRO A 145 5.64 2.71 -20.74
N SER A 146 6.38 1.91 -19.96
CA SER A 146 6.70 0.56 -20.37
C SER A 146 5.38 -0.15 -20.63
N ALA A 147 5.29 -0.90 -21.72
CA ALA A 147 4.10 -1.71 -22.02
C ALA A 147 3.69 -2.44 -20.75
N PRO A 148 2.41 -2.37 -20.36
CA PRO A 148 1.96 -3.04 -19.17
C PRO A 148 2.26 -4.52 -19.31
N ALA A 149 3.08 -5.07 -18.42
CA ALA A 149 3.20 -6.51 -18.29
C ALA A 149 1.79 -7.09 -18.13
N PRO A 150 1.47 -8.22 -18.73
CA PRO A 150 0.16 -8.84 -18.58
C PRO A 150 -0.12 -9.01 -17.10
N LEU A 151 -1.11 -8.28 -16.61
CA LEU A 151 -1.52 -8.32 -15.22
C LEU A 151 -2.26 -9.62 -14.97
N ALA A 152 -1.65 -10.50 -14.20
CA ALA A 152 -2.38 -11.59 -13.59
C ALA A 152 -3.36 -10.99 -12.56
N ARG A 153 -4.55 -10.61 -13.00
CA ARG A 153 -5.61 -10.16 -12.09
C ARG A 153 -6.20 -11.38 -11.40
N ALA A 154 -6.01 -11.48 -10.11
CA ALA A 154 -6.46 -12.63 -9.34
C ALA A 154 -6.88 -12.21 -7.93
N TYR A 155 -7.72 -13.05 -7.32
CA TYR A 155 -7.80 -13.15 -5.87
C TYR A 155 -6.85 -14.26 -5.44
N VAL A 156 -6.05 -13.99 -4.43
CA VAL A 156 -5.12 -14.97 -3.85
C VAL A 156 -5.67 -15.37 -2.50
N ALA A 157 -5.94 -16.66 -2.34
CA ALA A 157 -6.39 -17.24 -1.07
C ALA A 157 -5.23 -17.98 -0.40
N PHE A 158 -4.97 -17.65 0.84
CA PHE A 158 -4.06 -18.36 1.72
C PHE A 158 -4.86 -19.14 2.73
N ALA A 159 -4.44 -20.35 3.04
CA ALA A 159 -5.05 -21.18 4.05
C ALA A 159 -3.98 -21.92 4.85
N LEU A 160 -4.27 -22.22 6.10
CA LEU A 160 -3.43 -23.10 6.89
C LEU A 160 -3.45 -24.51 6.30
N PRO A 161 -2.34 -25.26 6.36
CA PRO A 161 -2.30 -26.66 5.97
C PRO A 161 -3.38 -27.45 6.72
N GLN A 162 -3.98 -28.41 6.05
CA GLN A 162 -4.79 -29.40 6.74
C GLN A 162 -3.89 -30.26 7.62
N LYS A 163 -4.32 -30.50 8.86
CA LYS A 163 -3.65 -31.44 9.75
C LYS A 163 -3.97 -32.88 9.33
#